data_2efee093d7dac179c216959e417208b9
#
_entry.id   2efee093d7dac179c216959e417208b9
#
_cell.length_a   1.000
_cell.length_b   1.000
_cell.length_c   1.000
_cell.angle_alpha   90.00
_cell.angle_beta   90.00
_cell.angle_gamma   90.00
#
_symmetry.space_group_name_H-M   'P 1'
#
loop_
_entity.id
_entity.type
_entity.pdbx_description
1 polymer ?
#
loop_
_entity_poly.entity_id
_entity_poly.type
_entity_poly.pdbx_seq_one_letter_code
_entity_poly.pdbx_strand_id
1 'polypeptide(L)'
;MSITKNIDYFISATSVTDIFYILNKTLHDFDKSKNMIRSILKFVSVAGVDEGCILNALDSEWVDFKDAVQHEVASQIRADYIITRNIKDYKNSTIVVLTPKEFLLRNK
;
A
#
# COMPACT_ATOMS: atom_id res chain seq x y z
N MET A 1 25.57 -3.23 -20.34
CA MET A 1 24.14 -3.62 -20.43
C MET A 1 23.51 -3.45 -19.06
N SER A 2 22.46 -2.67 -18.99
CA SER A 2 21.72 -2.51 -17.73
C SER A 2 20.72 -3.64 -17.55
N ILE A 3 20.68 -4.20 -16.34
CA ILE A 3 19.70 -5.21 -15.98
C ILE A 3 18.59 -4.51 -15.21
N THR A 4 17.39 -4.51 -15.76
CA THR A 4 16.24 -3.93 -15.10
C THR A 4 15.72 -4.95 -14.09
N LYS A 5 15.65 -4.57 -12.82
CA LYS A 5 15.04 -5.42 -11.81
C LYS A 5 13.54 -5.43 -12.02
N ASN A 6 12.97 -6.63 -12.01
CA ASN A 6 11.51 -6.78 -11.98
C ASN A 6 11.02 -6.53 -10.57
N ILE A 7 10.28 -5.44 -10.42
CA ILE A 7 9.68 -5.08 -9.13
C ILE A 7 8.17 -5.11 -9.31
N ASP A 8 7.51 -5.87 -8.46
CA ASP A 8 6.06 -5.93 -8.42
C ASP A 8 5.56 -4.96 -7.36
N TYR A 9 4.72 -4.01 -7.77
CA TYR A 9 4.14 -3.03 -6.87
C TYR A 9 2.69 -3.40 -6.58
N PHE A 10 2.32 -3.29 -5.31
CA PHE A 10 0.97 -3.59 -4.84
C PHE A 10 0.41 -2.44 -4.02
N ILE A 11 -0.89 -2.29 -4.10
CA ILE A 11 -1.65 -1.38 -3.25
C ILE A 11 -2.82 -2.17 -2.67
N SER A 12 -3.14 -1.97 -1.40
CA SER A 12 -4.27 -2.68 -0.81
C SER A 12 -5.60 -2.15 -1.36
N ALA A 13 -6.60 -3.02 -1.39
CA ALA A 13 -7.94 -2.64 -1.86
C ALA A 13 -8.52 -1.47 -1.06
N THR A 14 -8.27 -1.44 0.25
CA THR A 14 -8.72 -0.34 1.10
C THR A 14 -8.06 0.99 0.73
N SER A 15 -6.77 0.96 0.39
CA SER A 15 -6.06 2.17 -0.04
C SER A 15 -6.60 2.73 -1.34
N VAL A 16 -7.03 1.86 -2.26
CA VAL A 16 -7.64 2.32 -3.53
C VAL A 16 -8.89 3.13 -3.25
N THR A 17 -9.77 2.65 -2.37
CA THR A 17 -10.99 3.37 -2.03
C THR A 17 -10.71 4.69 -1.34
N ASP A 18 -9.71 4.73 -0.47
CA ASP A 18 -9.31 5.97 0.22
C ASP A 18 -8.76 7.00 -0.77
N ILE A 19 -7.91 6.56 -1.69
CA ILE A 19 -7.34 7.45 -2.71
C ILE A 19 -8.45 8.01 -3.60
N PHE A 20 -9.38 7.17 -4.02
CA PHE A 20 -10.53 7.62 -4.81
C PHE A 20 -11.33 8.70 -4.08
N TYR A 21 -11.61 8.47 -2.80
CA TYR A 21 -12.36 9.43 -1.99
C TYR A 21 -11.65 10.79 -1.94
N ILE A 22 -10.34 10.78 -1.71
CA ILE A 22 -9.53 12.01 -1.65
C ILE A 22 -9.51 12.71 -3.01
N LEU A 23 -9.31 11.95 -4.09
CA LEU A 23 -9.29 12.51 -5.44
C LEU A 23 -10.61 13.16 -5.79
N ASN A 24 -11.72 12.46 -5.53
CA ASN A 24 -13.04 12.98 -5.86
C ASN A 24 -13.41 14.23 -5.05
N LYS A 25 -13.00 14.25 -3.78
CA LYS A 25 -13.19 15.41 -2.91
C LYS A 25 -12.41 16.63 -3.41
N THR A 26 -11.21 16.41 -3.95
CA THR A 26 -10.35 17.47 -4.46
C THR A 26 -10.78 17.94 -5.84
N LEU A 27 -11.08 17.01 -6.75
CA LEU A 27 -11.37 17.32 -8.17
C LEU A 27 -12.83 17.62 -8.43
N HIS A 28 -13.74 17.16 -7.57
CA HIS A 28 -15.20 17.28 -7.77
C HIS A 28 -15.63 16.73 -9.13
N ASP A 29 -14.97 15.68 -9.60
CA ASP A 29 -15.22 15.07 -10.89
C ASP A 29 -15.03 13.56 -10.76
N PHE A 30 -16.16 12.85 -10.73
CA PHE A 30 -16.22 11.42 -10.49
C PHE A 30 -15.51 10.61 -11.59
N ASP A 31 -15.74 10.98 -12.85
CA ASP A 31 -15.17 10.29 -13.98
C ASP A 31 -13.66 10.51 -14.07
N LYS A 32 -13.21 11.73 -13.80
CA LYS A 32 -11.78 12.04 -13.78
C LYS A 32 -11.08 11.27 -12.67
N SER A 33 -11.70 11.18 -11.49
CA SER A 33 -11.15 10.41 -10.37
C SER A 33 -11.01 8.93 -10.72
N LYS A 34 -12.02 8.34 -11.37
CA LYS A 34 -11.96 6.96 -11.84
C LYS A 34 -10.82 6.75 -12.83
N ASN A 35 -10.66 7.67 -13.77
CA ASN A 35 -9.62 7.56 -14.78
C ASN A 35 -8.22 7.66 -14.19
N MET A 36 -8.05 8.47 -13.15
CA MET A 36 -6.78 8.54 -12.43
C MET A 36 -6.45 7.23 -11.74
N ILE A 37 -7.44 6.59 -11.10
CA ILE A 37 -7.26 5.28 -10.49
C ILE A 37 -6.88 4.24 -11.56
N ARG A 38 -7.57 4.23 -12.69
CA ARG A 38 -7.23 3.32 -13.80
C ARG A 38 -5.79 3.49 -14.26
N SER A 39 -5.31 4.72 -14.31
CA SER A 39 -3.93 5.01 -14.71
C SER A 39 -2.93 4.45 -13.70
N ILE A 40 -3.20 4.58 -12.41
CA ILE A 40 -2.36 4.02 -11.35
C ILE A 40 -2.30 2.49 -11.49
N LEU A 41 -3.44 1.84 -11.73
CA LEU A 41 -3.55 0.39 -11.78
C LEU A 41 -2.91 -0.22 -13.04
N LYS A 42 -2.43 0.58 -13.98
CA LYS A 42 -1.60 0.09 -15.08
C LYS A 42 -0.22 -0.35 -14.59
N PHE A 43 0.25 0.21 -13.48
CA PHE A 43 1.59 -0.04 -12.95
C PHE A 43 1.60 -0.75 -11.61
N VAL A 44 0.46 -0.81 -10.92
CA VAL A 44 0.35 -1.32 -9.55
C VAL A 44 -0.80 -2.31 -9.52
N SER A 45 -0.58 -3.45 -8.90
CA SER A 45 -1.65 -4.46 -8.69
C SER A 45 -2.38 -4.21 -7.38
N VAL A 46 -3.64 -4.61 -7.33
CA VAL A 46 -4.43 -4.48 -6.10
C VAL A 46 -4.29 -5.76 -5.29
N ALA A 47 -3.90 -5.62 -4.03
CA ALA A 47 -3.88 -6.72 -3.08
C ALA A 47 -5.20 -6.72 -2.30
N GLY A 48 -5.90 -7.85 -2.32
CA GLY A 48 -7.20 -7.97 -1.64
C GLY A 48 -7.07 -7.94 -0.14
N VAL A 49 -8.15 -7.52 0.52
CA VAL A 49 -8.27 -7.56 1.97
C VAL A 49 -9.34 -8.58 2.30
N ASP A 50 -8.94 -9.69 2.89
CA ASP A 50 -9.88 -10.75 3.25
C ASP A 50 -10.19 -10.73 4.75
N GLU A 51 -11.08 -11.63 5.17
CA GLU A 51 -11.48 -11.74 6.58
C GLU A 51 -10.28 -12.02 7.47
N GLY A 52 -9.34 -12.86 7.02
CA GLY A 52 -8.15 -13.19 7.79
C GLY A 52 -7.32 -11.95 8.12
N CYS A 53 -7.15 -11.05 7.16
CA CYS A 53 -6.44 -9.79 7.38
C CYS A 53 -7.12 -8.95 8.46
N ILE A 54 -8.44 -8.88 8.42
CA ILE A 54 -9.23 -8.10 9.37
C ILE A 54 -9.13 -8.71 10.77
N LEU A 55 -9.33 -10.03 10.88
CA LEU A 55 -9.27 -10.71 12.18
C LEU A 55 -7.88 -10.60 12.81
N ASN A 56 -6.83 -10.79 12.02
CA ASN A 56 -5.46 -10.67 12.52
C ASN A 56 -5.15 -9.24 12.96
N ALA A 57 -5.63 -8.25 12.21
CA ALA A 57 -5.45 -6.85 12.58
C ALA A 57 -6.14 -6.53 13.90
N LEU A 58 -7.35 -7.06 14.11
CA LEU A 58 -8.09 -6.87 15.37
C LEU A 58 -7.37 -7.48 16.57
N ASP A 59 -6.66 -8.57 16.36
CA ASP A 59 -5.92 -9.26 17.43
C ASP A 59 -4.51 -8.71 17.63
N SER A 60 -4.10 -7.75 16.78
CA SER A 60 -2.75 -7.19 16.84
C SER A 60 -2.64 -6.10 17.91
N GLU A 61 -1.41 -5.76 18.25
CA GLU A 61 -1.11 -4.66 19.17
C GLU A 61 -0.87 -3.33 18.45
N TRP A 62 -1.22 -3.25 17.17
CA TRP A 62 -1.10 -2.00 16.43
C TRP A 62 -2.08 -0.96 16.97
N VAL A 63 -1.60 0.27 17.10
CA VAL A 63 -2.41 1.39 17.59
C VAL A 63 -3.44 1.81 16.55
N ASP A 64 -3.04 1.85 15.29
CA ASP A 64 -3.91 2.23 14.19
C ASP A 64 -4.41 0.99 13.45
N PHE A 65 -5.72 0.79 13.44
CA PHE A 65 -6.32 -0.39 12.82
C PHE A 65 -6.07 -0.46 11.32
N LYS A 66 -6.15 0.69 10.64
CA LYS A 66 -5.92 0.74 9.19
C LYS A 66 -4.49 0.32 8.85
N ASP A 67 -3.51 0.81 9.62
CA ASP A 67 -2.11 0.42 9.41
C ASP A 67 -1.90 -1.06 9.71
N ALA A 68 -2.59 -1.59 10.72
CA ALA A 68 -2.56 -3.03 11.03
C ALA A 68 -3.08 -3.86 9.86
N VAL A 69 -4.19 -3.43 9.25
CA VAL A 69 -4.75 -4.11 8.06
C VAL A 69 -3.76 -4.05 6.91
N GLN A 70 -3.14 -2.91 6.66
CA GLN A 70 -2.14 -2.76 5.60
C GLN A 70 -0.98 -3.72 5.81
N HIS A 71 -0.51 -3.85 7.04
CA HIS A 71 0.56 -4.78 7.38
C HIS A 71 0.15 -6.24 7.13
N GLU A 72 -1.08 -6.61 7.49
CA GLU A 72 -1.58 -7.96 7.26
C GLU A 72 -1.69 -8.29 5.77
N VAL A 73 -2.13 -7.32 4.97
CA VAL A 73 -2.18 -7.49 3.52
C VAL A 73 -0.77 -7.70 2.96
N ALA A 74 0.20 -6.91 3.40
CA ALA A 74 1.58 -7.04 2.97
C ALA A 74 2.16 -8.40 3.37
N SER A 75 1.85 -8.89 4.56
CA SER A 75 2.28 -10.20 5.03
C SER A 75 1.70 -11.32 4.17
N GLN A 76 0.42 -11.22 3.82
CA GLN A 76 -0.28 -12.23 3.04
C GLN A 76 0.30 -12.39 1.64
N ILE A 77 0.67 -11.30 1.00
CA ILE A 77 1.30 -11.34 -0.33
C ILE A 77 2.82 -11.55 -0.26
N ARG A 78 3.37 -11.70 0.94
CA ARG A 78 4.81 -11.88 1.19
C ARG A 78 5.64 -10.75 0.60
N ALA A 79 5.19 -9.52 0.85
CA ALA A 79 5.92 -8.34 0.39
C ALA A 79 7.31 -8.28 1.02
N ASP A 80 8.28 -7.87 0.24
CA ASP A 80 9.66 -7.66 0.74
C ASP A 80 9.77 -6.36 1.52
N TYR A 81 9.00 -5.35 1.12
CA TYR A 81 9.02 -4.03 1.74
C TYR A 81 7.64 -3.44 1.83
N ILE A 82 7.43 -2.61 2.85
CA ILE A 82 6.30 -1.67 2.92
C ILE A 82 6.88 -0.29 2.66
N ILE A 83 6.30 0.44 1.72
CA ILE A 83 6.74 1.79 1.37
C ILE A 83 5.76 2.78 1.96
N THR A 84 6.24 3.66 2.82
CA THR A 84 5.40 4.66 3.47
C THR A 84 6.23 5.88 3.85
N ARG A 85 5.60 7.04 3.90
CA ARG A 85 6.24 8.25 4.40
C ARG A 85 6.28 8.30 5.92
N ASN A 86 5.43 7.51 6.57
CA ASN A 86 5.25 7.53 8.02
C ASN A 86 5.81 6.25 8.66
N ILE A 87 7.12 6.06 8.57
CA ILE A 87 7.80 4.85 9.08
C ILE A 87 7.45 4.58 10.55
N LYS A 88 7.37 5.61 11.37
CA LYS A 88 7.11 5.45 12.80
C LYS A 88 5.73 4.83 13.09
N ASP A 89 4.77 4.97 12.18
CA ASP A 89 3.45 4.34 12.33
C ASP A 89 3.52 2.83 12.12
N TYR A 90 4.63 2.34 11.58
CA TYR A 90 4.85 0.92 11.28
C TYR A 90 5.94 0.29 12.14
N LYS A 91 6.20 0.84 13.31
CA LYS A 91 7.26 0.33 14.21
C LYS A 91 7.04 -1.13 14.65
N ASN A 92 5.78 -1.60 14.64
CA ASN A 92 5.46 -2.98 14.98
C ASN A 92 5.56 -3.94 13.79
N SER A 93 6.00 -3.45 12.62
CA SER A 93 6.07 -4.27 11.42
C SER A 93 7.15 -5.35 11.51
N THR A 94 6.80 -6.55 11.05
CA THR A 94 7.75 -7.64 10.84
C THR A 94 8.36 -7.59 9.44
N ILE A 95 7.88 -6.69 8.59
CA ILE A 95 8.38 -6.47 7.24
C ILE A 95 9.23 -5.19 7.25
N VAL A 96 10.30 -5.17 6.47
CA VAL A 96 11.15 -3.98 6.35
C VAL A 96 10.34 -2.82 5.78
N VAL A 97 10.35 -1.69 6.48
CA VAL A 97 9.61 -0.49 6.11
C VAL A 97 10.59 0.57 5.62
N LEU A 98 10.34 1.11 4.45
CA LEU A 98 11.18 2.13 3.83
C LEU A 98 10.34 3.32 3.40
N THR A 99 10.96 4.50 3.40
CA THR A 99 10.37 5.65 2.71
C THR A 99 10.55 5.48 1.20
N PRO A 100 9.77 6.19 0.37
CA PRO A 100 9.99 6.16 -1.07
C PRO A 100 11.43 6.49 -1.45
N LYS A 101 12.03 7.47 -0.78
CA LYS A 101 13.41 7.87 -1.04
C LYS A 101 14.40 6.74 -0.73
N GLU A 102 14.24 6.09 0.43
CA GLU A 102 15.09 4.98 0.82
C GLU A 102 14.98 3.81 -0.15
N PHE A 103 13.75 3.52 -0.58
CA PHE A 103 13.50 2.46 -1.54
C PHE A 103 14.22 2.73 -2.87
N LEU A 104 14.10 3.96 -3.38
CA LEU A 104 14.74 4.34 -4.64
C LEU A 104 16.26 4.25 -4.55
N LEU A 105 16.86 4.63 -3.42
CA LEU A 105 18.29 4.54 -3.22
C LEU A 105 18.76 3.09 -3.16
N ARG A 106 17.96 2.21 -2.59
CA ARG A 106 18.29 0.80 -2.42
C ARG A 106 18.22 0.02 -3.73
N ASN A 107 17.37 0.46 -4.66
CA ASN A 107 17.11 -0.24 -5.91
C ASN A 107 17.68 0.51 -7.13
N LYS A 108 18.70 1.27 -6.90
CA LYS A 108 19.42 1.95 -7.97
C LYS A 108 20.11 0.96 -8.89
#